data_37d587b0be6846e1604714c63c3a2434
#
_entry.id   37d587b0be6846e1604714c63c3a2434
#
_cell.length_a   1.000
_cell.length_b   1.000
_cell.length_c   1.000
_cell.angle_alpha   90.00
_cell.angle_beta   90.00
_cell.angle_gamma   90.00
#
_symmetry.space_group_name_H-M   'P 1'
#
loop_
_entity.id
_entity.type
_entity.pdbx_description
1 polymer ?
#
loop_
_entity_poly.entity_id
_entity_poly.type
_entity_poly.pdbx_seq_one_letter_code
_entity_poly.pdbx_strand_id
1 'polypeptide(L)'
;MEKKYRFEVCANGVESCLAAQEGGADRVELCAGIPEGGTTPSYGEIKVARRVLSTTRLHVIIRPRGGDFLYTPLEVELMVEDIRVCRELGVDGVVIGCLCADGSLDMDANRRLVEAAQGMSVTFHRAFDRCNDPRRALEQLIELGVDRVLTSGQQPTALEGAPLLAQLHKLAADRIIILAGCGVNEQNIKQIQTETGVCEFHFSARVPIKSRMQYINPDVYMGAKDADLSLIHISEPTRLRRIS
;
A
#
# COMPACT_ATOMS: atom_id res chain seq x y z
N MET A 1 -2.46 -19.90 -18.25
CA MET A 1 -2.96 -20.20 -16.90
C MET A 1 -2.89 -18.91 -16.09
N GLU A 2 -3.99 -18.49 -15.49
CA GLU A 2 -3.99 -17.33 -14.59
C GLU A 2 -3.12 -17.64 -13.36
N LYS A 3 -2.27 -16.67 -12.94
CA LYS A 3 -1.45 -16.85 -11.74
C LYS A 3 -2.37 -17.05 -10.53
N LYS A 4 -2.15 -18.13 -9.78
CA LYS A 4 -2.92 -18.45 -8.57
C LYS A 4 -2.68 -17.42 -7.43
N TYR A 5 -1.51 -16.79 -7.40
CA TYR A 5 -1.10 -15.83 -6.38
C TYR A 5 -0.61 -14.54 -7.01
N ARG A 6 -0.81 -13.41 -6.33
CA ARG A 6 -0.31 -12.10 -6.73
C ARG A 6 0.47 -11.45 -5.60
N PHE A 7 1.56 -10.81 -5.98
CA PHE A 7 2.51 -10.19 -5.06
C PHE A 7 2.60 -8.69 -5.33
N GLU A 8 2.32 -7.91 -4.28
CA GLU A 8 2.48 -6.47 -4.28
C GLU A 8 3.63 -6.07 -3.36
N VAL A 9 4.51 -5.21 -3.84
CA VAL A 9 5.65 -4.69 -3.09
C VAL A 9 5.45 -3.22 -2.77
N CYS A 10 5.56 -2.87 -1.48
CA CYS A 10 5.65 -1.50 -1.05
C CYS A 10 7.02 -0.92 -1.44
N ALA A 11 7.02 -0.01 -2.40
CA ALA A 11 8.20 0.64 -2.96
C ALA A 11 8.31 2.09 -2.46
N ASN A 12 9.50 2.50 -2.01
CA ASN A 12 9.77 3.83 -1.48
C ASN A 12 10.62 4.69 -2.43
N GLY A 13 10.40 4.51 -3.73
CA GLY A 13 11.09 5.25 -4.78
C GLY A 13 11.17 4.45 -6.07
N VAL A 14 11.66 5.08 -7.13
CA VAL A 14 11.71 4.51 -8.49
C VAL A 14 12.64 3.30 -8.57
N GLU A 15 13.79 3.34 -7.91
CA GLU A 15 14.74 2.22 -7.85
C GLU A 15 14.12 0.99 -7.18
N SER A 16 13.32 1.21 -6.12
CA SER A 16 12.57 0.13 -5.47
C SER A 16 11.51 -0.47 -6.39
N CYS A 17 10.84 0.35 -7.22
CA CYS A 17 9.91 -0.12 -8.23
C CYS A 17 10.59 -1.02 -9.27
N LEU A 18 11.76 -0.61 -9.78
CA LEU A 18 12.54 -1.41 -10.72
C LEU A 18 13.00 -2.73 -10.10
N ALA A 19 13.54 -2.68 -8.88
CA ALA A 19 13.97 -3.88 -8.16
C ALA A 19 12.79 -4.86 -7.91
N ALA A 20 11.61 -4.33 -7.59
CA ALA A 20 10.40 -5.14 -7.45
C ALA A 20 9.99 -5.78 -8.79
N GLN A 21 10.05 -5.05 -9.90
CA GLN A 21 9.79 -5.59 -11.24
C GLN A 21 10.79 -6.68 -11.61
N GLU A 22 12.09 -6.48 -11.38
CA GLU A 22 13.14 -7.48 -11.60
C GLU A 22 12.93 -8.74 -10.75
N GLY A 23 12.39 -8.58 -9.55
CA GLY A 23 11.99 -9.65 -8.65
C GLY A 23 10.74 -10.42 -9.09
N GLY A 24 10.00 -9.90 -10.08
CA GLY A 24 8.78 -10.54 -10.59
C GLY A 24 7.50 -10.15 -9.86
N ALA A 25 7.47 -9.00 -9.17
CA ALA A 25 6.26 -8.47 -8.56
C ALA A 25 5.16 -8.22 -9.59
N ASP A 26 3.93 -8.60 -9.28
CA ASP A 26 2.76 -8.33 -10.13
C ASP A 26 2.36 -6.84 -10.07
N ARG A 27 2.61 -6.22 -8.90
CA ARG A 27 2.22 -4.84 -8.58
C ARG A 27 3.22 -4.21 -7.62
N VAL A 28 3.40 -2.92 -7.72
CA VAL A 28 4.07 -2.10 -6.71
C VAL A 28 3.08 -1.09 -6.16
N GLU A 29 3.17 -0.83 -4.86
CA GLU A 29 2.58 0.35 -4.23
C GLU A 29 3.69 1.38 -4.02
N LEU A 30 3.69 2.46 -4.81
CA LEU A 30 4.67 3.54 -4.67
C LEU A 30 4.25 4.48 -3.54
N CYS A 31 5.14 4.64 -2.57
CA CYS A 31 4.95 5.46 -1.38
C CYS A 31 6.14 6.40 -1.17
N ALA A 32 5.88 7.63 -0.75
CA ALA A 32 6.85 8.47 -0.06
C ALA A 32 6.68 8.33 1.46
N GLY A 33 7.46 9.05 2.27
CA GLY A 33 7.22 9.19 3.71
C GLY A 33 7.05 7.87 4.46
N ILE A 34 7.90 6.90 4.21
CA ILE A 34 7.81 5.57 4.84
C ILE A 34 7.84 5.61 6.37
N PRO A 35 8.63 6.47 7.03
CA PRO A 35 8.59 6.60 8.50
C PRO A 35 7.21 7.01 9.03
N GLU A 36 6.42 7.75 8.25
CA GLU A 36 5.04 8.16 8.57
C GLU A 36 4.00 7.10 8.20
N GLY A 37 4.44 5.95 7.68
CA GLY A 37 3.57 4.86 7.23
C GLY A 37 3.12 4.97 5.78
N GLY A 38 3.82 5.76 4.97
CA GLY A 38 3.52 6.01 3.55
C GLY A 38 2.65 7.25 3.35
N THR A 39 3.08 8.12 2.44
CA THR A 39 2.35 9.32 1.98
C THR A 39 2.40 9.40 0.47
N THR A 40 1.59 10.28 -0.14
CA THR A 40 1.58 10.49 -1.60
C THR A 40 2.98 10.85 -2.11
N PRO A 41 3.51 10.13 -3.12
CA PRO A 41 4.77 10.48 -3.77
C PRO A 41 4.65 11.76 -4.59
N SER A 42 5.78 12.37 -4.91
CA SER A 42 5.80 13.55 -5.78
C SER A 42 5.35 13.21 -7.22
N TYR A 43 4.85 14.22 -7.93
CA TYR A 43 4.55 14.11 -9.37
C TYR A 43 5.73 13.53 -10.17
N GLY A 44 6.95 13.97 -9.85
CA GLY A 44 8.16 13.49 -10.53
C GLY A 44 8.41 12.00 -10.32
N GLU A 45 8.25 11.52 -9.09
CA GLU A 45 8.40 10.10 -8.77
C GLU A 45 7.36 9.25 -9.49
N ILE A 46 6.08 9.63 -9.46
CA ILE A 46 4.99 8.92 -10.13
C ILE A 46 5.26 8.84 -11.64
N LYS A 47 5.59 9.98 -12.26
CA LYS A 47 5.87 10.08 -13.71
C LYS A 47 7.05 9.20 -14.14
N VAL A 48 8.15 9.23 -13.36
CA VAL A 48 9.34 8.43 -13.69
C VAL A 48 9.06 6.95 -13.43
N ALA A 49 8.42 6.58 -12.31
CA ALA A 49 8.03 5.20 -12.03
C ALA A 49 7.14 4.63 -13.16
N ARG A 50 6.11 5.38 -13.60
CA ARG A 50 5.26 4.93 -14.70
C ARG A 50 6.02 4.68 -15.98
N ARG A 51 6.98 5.56 -16.30
CA ARG A 51 7.80 5.43 -17.53
C ARG A 51 8.71 4.20 -17.53
N VAL A 52 9.26 3.83 -16.37
CA VAL A 52 10.25 2.73 -16.28
C VAL A 52 9.61 1.35 -16.03
N LEU A 53 8.41 1.31 -15.47
CA LEU A 53 7.70 0.07 -15.26
C LEU A 53 7.02 -0.38 -16.57
N SER A 54 7.34 -1.61 -17.02
CA SER A 54 6.85 -2.19 -18.28
C SER A 54 5.96 -3.43 -18.08
N THR A 55 6.21 -4.20 -17.02
CA THR A 55 5.51 -5.48 -16.76
C THR A 55 4.79 -5.52 -15.43
N THR A 56 5.15 -4.63 -14.50
CA THR A 56 4.58 -4.55 -13.16
C THR A 56 3.59 -3.40 -13.09
N ARG A 57 2.42 -3.62 -12.52
CA ARG A 57 1.40 -2.57 -12.33
C ARG A 57 1.86 -1.57 -11.28
N LEU A 58 1.59 -0.30 -11.53
CA LEU A 58 1.87 0.80 -10.61
C LEU A 58 0.60 1.22 -9.89
N HIS A 59 0.57 1.02 -8.59
CA HIS A 59 -0.40 1.64 -7.68
C HIS A 59 0.30 2.75 -6.89
N VAL A 60 -0.42 3.83 -6.60
CA VAL A 60 0.11 4.99 -5.87
C VAL A 60 -0.71 5.23 -4.62
N ILE A 61 -0.05 5.34 -3.47
CA ILE A 61 -0.75 5.72 -2.25
C ILE A 61 -1.18 7.19 -2.32
N ILE A 62 -2.43 7.44 -1.98
CA ILE A 62 -3.02 8.78 -1.88
C ILE A 62 -3.29 9.05 -0.41
N ARG A 63 -2.33 9.64 0.25
CA ARG A 63 -2.34 9.93 1.69
C ARG A 63 -1.56 11.22 1.93
N PRO A 64 -2.24 12.33 2.24
CA PRO A 64 -1.63 13.66 2.27
C PRO A 64 -0.64 13.85 3.42
N ARG A 65 -0.76 13.08 4.48
CA ARG A 65 0.08 13.16 5.68
C ARG A 65 0.13 11.85 6.46
N GLY A 66 1.09 11.71 7.36
CA GLY A 66 1.12 10.71 8.40
C GLY A 66 0.02 10.88 9.46
N GLY A 67 0.04 10.06 10.50
CA GLY A 67 -0.92 10.07 11.60
C GLY A 67 -2.21 9.30 11.30
N ASP A 68 -3.35 9.86 11.67
CA ASP A 68 -4.67 9.25 11.52
C ASP A 68 -5.23 9.30 10.08
N PHE A 69 -6.48 8.88 9.93
CA PHE A 69 -7.18 8.85 8.64
C PHE A 69 -8.47 9.70 8.65
N LEU A 70 -8.57 10.60 9.63
CA LEU A 70 -9.63 11.61 9.74
C LEU A 70 -9.16 12.87 9.02
N TYR A 71 -9.66 13.11 7.82
CA TYR A 71 -9.20 14.20 6.96
C TYR A 71 -10.16 15.38 6.95
N THR A 72 -9.60 16.58 6.82
CA THR A 72 -10.36 17.81 6.59
C THR A 72 -10.90 17.84 5.14
N PRO A 73 -11.92 18.68 4.86
CA PRO A 73 -12.40 18.85 3.48
C PRO A 73 -11.31 19.25 2.48
N LEU A 74 -10.32 20.06 2.90
CA LEU A 74 -9.20 20.46 2.05
C LEU A 74 -8.21 19.31 1.79
N GLU A 75 -7.97 18.45 2.79
CA GLU A 75 -7.16 17.24 2.58
C GLU A 75 -7.83 16.27 1.61
N VAL A 76 -9.15 16.09 1.70
CA VAL A 76 -9.91 15.27 0.74
C VAL A 76 -9.87 15.88 -0.66
N GLU A 77 -9.95 17.20 -0.81
CA GLU A 77 -9.81 17.89 -2.10
C GLU A 77 -8.42 17.65 -2.69
N LEU A 78 -7.35 17.79 -1.90
CA LEU A 78 -5.99 17.49 -2.29
C LEU A 78 -5.84 16.04 -2.77
N MET A 79 -6.41 15.08 -2.04
CA MET A 79 -6.41 13.66 -2.44
C MET A 79 -7.11 13.45 -3.79
N VAL A 80 -8.22 14.14 -4.06
CA VAL A 80 -8.92 14.07 -5.36
C VAL A 80 -8.02 14.58 -6.49
N GLU A 81 -7.29 15.69 -6.27
CA GLU A 81 -6.37 16.23 -7.29
C GLU A 81 -5.19 15.27 -7.52
N ASP A 82 -4.61 14.68 -6.46
CA ASP A 82 -3.55 13.67 -6.60
C ASP A 82 -4.03 12.46 -7.43
N ILE A 83 -5.27 12.00 -7.23
CA ILE A 83 -5.88 10.92 -8.02
C ILE A 83 -6.02 11.32 -9.49
N ARG A 84 -6.45 12.56 -9.78
CA ARG A 84 -6.55 13.07 -11.16
C ARG A 84 -5.19 13.06 -11.85
N VAL A 85 -4.16 13.53 -11.15
CA VAL A 85 -2.77 13.48 -11.65
C VAL A 85 -2.34 12.03 -11.93
N CYS A 86 -2.61 11.09 -11.04
CA CYS A 86 -2.31 9.68 -11.26
C CYS A 86 -3.00 9.14 -12.53
N ARG A 87 -4.25 9.48 -12.74
CA ARG A 87 -5.01 9.09 -13.94
C ARG A 87 -4.42 9.68 -15.23
N GLU A 88 -4.06 10.96 -15.23
CA GLU A 88 -3.42 11.62 -16.37
C GLU A 88 -2.05 11.01 -16.71
N LEU A 89 -1.32 10.55 -15.70
CA LEU A 89 -0.04 9.87 -15.88
C LEU A 89 -0.17 8.39 -16.28
N GLY A 90 -1.40 7.84 -16.37
CA GLY A 90 -1.64 6.45 -16.76
C GLY A 90 -1.21 5.45 -15.69
N VAL A 91 -1.41 5.79 -14.41
CA VAL A 91 -1.20 4.89 -13.27
C VAL A 91 -2.27 3.80 -13.28
N ASP A 92 -1.91 2.57 -12.92
CA ASP A 92 -2.84 1.42 -12.98
C ASP A 92 -3.84 1.39 -11.81
N GLY A 93 -3.50 2.02 -10.69
CA GLY A 93 -4.38 2.06 -9.52
C GLY A 93 -3.94 3.04 -8.45
N VAL A 94 -4.85 3.31 -7.52
CA VAL A 94 -4.61 4.18 -6.36
C VAL A 94 -4.96 3.46 -5.06
N VAL A 95 -4.31 3.87 -3.97
CA VAL A 95 -4.52 3.28 -2.64
C VAL A 95 -4.98 4.39 -1.70
N ILE A 96 -6.20 4.27 -1.17
CA ILE A 96 -6.91 5.33 -0.44
C ILE A 96 -7.46 4.82 0.89
N GLY A 97 -8.00 5.71 1.72
CA GLY A 97 -8.75 5.32 2.91
C GLY A 97 -8.99 6.47 3.87
N CYS A 98 -10.27 6.80 4.10
CA CYS A 98 -10.72 7.85 5.02
C CYS A 98 -11.64 7.25 6.08
N LEU A 99 -11.45 7.67 7.33
CA LEU A 99 -12.27 7.28 8.47
C LEU A 99 -12.90 8.51 9.12
N CYS A 100 -14.05 8.31 9.76
CA CYS A 100 -14.65 9.24 10.68
C CYS A 100 -13.99 9.19 12.08
N ALA A 101 -14.26 10.17 12.92
CA ALA A 101 -13.71 10.26 14.27
C ALA A 101 -14.08 9.06 15.18
N ASP A 102 -15.20 8.41 14.93
CA ASP A 102 -15.65 7.21 15.65
C ASP A 102 -15.05 5.90 15.12
N GLY A 103 -14.19 5.97 14.09
CA GLY A 103 -13.59 4.82 13.44
C GLY A 103 -14.46 4.13 12.38
N SER A 104 -15.64 4.67 12.05
CA SER A 104 -16.41 4.22 10.88
C SER A 104 -15.78 4.72 9.58
N LEU A 105 -16.12 4.12 8.43
CA LEU A 105 -15.71 4.65 7.13
C LEU A 105 -16.36 6.00 6.86
N ASP A 106 -15.57 6.98 6.42
CA ASP A 106 -16.11 8.20 5.84
C ASP A 106 -16.62 7.91 4.42
N MET A 107 -17.90 7.54 4.33
CA MET A 107 -18.51 7.12 3.07
C MET A 107 -18.51 8.22 2.00
N ASP A 108 -18.67 9.47 2.41
CA ASP A 108 -18.74 10.60 1.45
C ASP A 108 -17.35 10.93 0.90
N ALA A 109 -16.32 10.99 1.76
CA ALA A 109 -14.94 11.17 1.31
C ALA A 109 -14.50 10.01 0.42
N ASN A 110 -14.66 8.77 0.87
CA ASN A 110 -14.24 7.60 0.09
C ASN A 110 -14.98 7.50 -1.26
N ARG A 111 -16.28 7.83 -1.34
CA ARG A 111 -17.03 7.87 -2.61
C ARG A 111 -16.41 8.87 -3.58
N ARG A 112 -16.10 10.09 -3.13
CA ARG A 112 -15.44 11.11 -3.95
C ARG A 112 -14.10 10.66 -4.51
N LEU A 113 -13.30 9.93 -3.69
CA LEU A 113 -12.00 9.40 -4.12
C LEU A 113 -12.17 8.27 -5.14
N VAL A 114 -13.12 7.35 -4.94
CA VAL A 114 -13.44 6.26 -5.89
C VAL A 114 -13.94 6.85 -7.21
N GLU A 115 -14.82 7.85 -7.18
CA GLU A 115 -15.30 8.54 -8.37
C GLU A 115 -14.17 9.25 -9.14
N ALA A 116 -13.22 9.89 -8.43
CA ALA A 116 -12.04 10.50 -9.05
C ALA A 116 -11.13 9.47 -9.74
N ALA A 117 -11.08 8.25 -9.19
CA ALA A 117 -10.24 7.15 -9.67
C ALA A 117 -10.79 6.41 -10.90
N GLN A 118 -11.86 6.90 -11.55
CA GLN A 118 -12.50 6.22 -12.69
C GLN A 118 -11.52 5.62 -13.70
N GLY A 119 -11.66 4.31 -13.95
CA GLY A 119 -10.81 3.53 -14.86
C GLY A 119 -9.51 3.01 -14.25
N MET A 120 -9.16 3.43 -13.03
CA MET A 120 -8.03 2.88 -12.26
C MET A 120 -8.54 1.88 -11.21
N SER A 121 -7.69 0.93 -10.84
CA SER A 121 -7.98 0.04 -9.70
C SER A 121 -7.88 0.79 -8.38
N VAL A 122 -8.80 0.51 -7.45
CA VAL A 122 -8.84 1.13 -6.14
C VAL A 122 -8.55 0.10 -5.03
N THR A 123 -7.57 0.38 -4.21
CA THR A 123 -7.28 -0.38 -2.99
C THR A 123 -7.59 0.48 -1.77
N PHE A 124 -8.31 -0.08 -0.80
CA PHE A 124 -8.45 0.56 0.51
C PHE A 124 -7.30 0.09 1.41
N HIS A 125 -6.49 1.03 1.89
CA HIS A 125 -5.28 0.73 2.68
C HIS A 125 -5.56 0.37 4.14
N ARG A 126 -4.50 0.28 4.95
CA ARG A 126 -4.56 -0.11 6.36
C ARG A 126 -5.35 0.84 7.30
N ALA A 127 -6.00 1.88 6.80
CA ALA A 127 -7.08 2.54 7.54
C ALA A 127 -8.15 1.52 7.96
N PHE A 128 -8.33 0.43 7.17
CA PHE A 128 -9.19 -0.69 7.51
C PHE A 128 -8.83 -1.35 8.84
N ASP A 129 -7.54 -1.45 9.17
CA ASP A 129 -7.09 -2.00 10.44
C ASP A 129 -7.39 -1.09 11.65
N ARG A 130 -7.85 0.13 11.40
CA ARG A 130 -8.23 1.13 12.41
C ARG A 130 -9.74 1.37 12.46
N CYS A 131 -10.53 0.70 11.62
CA CYS A 131 -11.98 0.84 11.66
C CYS A 131 -12.59 0.12 12.88
N ASN A 132 -13.73 0.61 13.34
CA ASN A 132 -14.43 0.11 14.52
C ASN A 132 -15.22 -1.19 14.25
N ASP A 133 -15.65 -1.44 13.00
CA ASP A 133 -16.39 -2.64 12.57
C ASP A 133 -15.89 -3.12 11.20
N PRO A 134 -14.97 -4.09 11.13
CA PRO A 134 -14.37 -4.54 9.89
C PRO A 134 -15.35 -5.28 8.96
N ARG A 135 -16.42 -5.90 9.49
CA ARG A 135 -17.41 -6.58 8.66
C ARG A 135 -18.31 -5.59 7.95
N ARG A 136 -18.79 -4.59 8.67
CA ARG A 136 -19.56 -3.49 8.09
C ARG A 136 -18.72 -2.68 7.11
N ALA A 137 -17.48 -2.37 7.46
CA ALA A 137 -16.55 -1.67 6.59
C ALA A 137 -16.32 -2.41 5.27
N LEU A 138 -16.16 -3.75 5.30
CA LEU A 138 -16.00 -4.55 4.09
C LEU A 138 -17.22 -4.44 3.16
N GLU A 139 -18.44 -4.57 3.68
CA GLU A 139 -19.67 -4.44 2.87
C GLU A 139 -19.79 -3.02 2.28
N GLN A 140 -19.45 -1.99 3.03
CA GLN A 140 -19.46 -0.60 2.56
C GLN A 140 -18.43 -0.37 1.43
N LEU A 141 -17.23 -0.98 1.52
CA LEU A 141 -16.21 -0.90 0.47
C LEU A 141 -16.65 -1.64 -0.81
N ILE A 142 -17.35 -2.76 -0.66
CA ILE A 142 -17.98 -3.47 -1.79
C ILE A 142 -19.03 -2.58 -2.46
N GLU A 143 -19.89 -1.92 -1.67
CA GLU A 143 -20.89 -0.98 -2.18
C GLU A 143 -20.27 0.20 -2.95
N LEU A 144 -19.13 0.70 -2.48
CA LEU A 144 -18.38 1.76 -3.15
C LEU A 144 -17.67 1.30 -4.43
N GLY A 145 -17.58 0.00 -4.70
CA GLY A 145 -16.88 -0.54 -5.87
C GLY A 145 -15.35 -0.55 -5.72
N VAL A 146 -14.85 -0.66 -4.48
CA VAL A 146 -13.42 -0.81 -4.22
C VAL A 146 -12.97 -2.22 -4.62
N ASP A 147 -11.84 -2.36 -5.32
CA ASP A 147 -11.38 -3.67 -5.83
C ASP A 147 -10.73 -4.53 -4.76
N ARG A 148 -10.03 -3.94 -3.80
CA ARG A 148 -9.31 -4.68 -2.76
C ARG A 148 -9.15 -3.93 -1.45
N VAL A 149 -8.94 -4.69 -0.39
CA VAL A 149 -8.64 -4.18 0.96
C VAL A 149 -7.30 -4.71 1.42
N LEU A 150 -6.36 -3.82 1.71
CA LEU A 150 -5.10 -4.15 2.37
C LEU A 150 -5.30 -4.14 3.88
N THR A 151 -5.10 -5.28 4.50
CA THR A 151 -5.32 -5.44 5.95
C THR A 151 -4.39 -6.47 6.57
N SER A 152 -4.09 -6.29 7.84
CA SER A 152 -3.42 -7.27 8.70
C SER A 152 -4.41 -8.03 9.59
N GLY A 153 -5.73 -7.93 9.33
CA GLY A 153 -6.75 -8.50 10.20
C GLY A 153 -6.85 -7.77 11.54
N GLN A 154 -6.64 -6.45 11.56
CA GLN A 154 -6.65 -5.60 12.76
C GLN A 154 -5.65 -6.02 13.85
N GLN A 155 -4.59 -6.72 13.47
CA GLN A 155 -3.53 -7.14 14.37
C GLN A 155 -2.18 -6.53 13.94
N PRO A 156 -1.14 -6.56 14.79
CA PRO A 156 0.19 -6.08 14.44
C PRO A 156 0.75 -6.71 13.16
N THR A 157 0.46 -7.99 12.93
CA THR A 157 0.90 -8.71 11.73
C THR A 157 -0.25 -9.49 11.07
N ALA A 158 -0.13 -9.76 9.76
CA ALA A 158 -1.09 -10.57 9.03
C ALA A 158 -1.22 -12.01 9.57
N LEU A 159 -0.13 -12.56 10.13
CA LEU A 159 -0.16 -13.90 10.73
C LEU A 159 -0.99 -13.90 12.02
N GLU A 160 -0.81 -12.92 12.89
CA GLU A 160 -1.63 -12.77 14.11
C GLU A 160 -3.09 -12.49 13.77
N GLY A 161 -3.36 -11.75 12.70
CA GLY A 161 -4.70 -11.44 12.20
C GLY A 161 -5.32 -12.52 11.30
N ALA A 162 -4.68 -13.67 11.11
CA ALA A 162 -5.18 -14.73 10.23
C ALA A 162 -6.64 -15.14 10.52
N PRO A 163 -7.10 -15.23 11.78
CA PRO A 163 -8.51 -15.56 12.06
C PRO A 163 -9.51 -14.56 11.47
N LEU A 164 -9.23 -13.25 11.55
CA LEU A 164 -10.10 -12.24 10.93
C LEU A 164 -9.92 -12.19 9.42
N LEU A 165 -8.71 -12.34 8.90
CA LEU A 165 -8.44 -12.43 7.46
C LEU A 165 -9.25 -13.55 6.80
N ALA A 166 -9.30 -14.76 7.43
CA ALA A 166 -10.11 -15.89 6.95
C ALA A 166 -11.62 -15.55 6.92
N GLN A 167 -12.11 -14.88 7.96
CA GLN A 167 -13.52 -14.45 8.02
C GLN A 167 -13.84 -13.42 6.93
N LEU A 168 -12.98 -12.43 6.75
CA LEU A 168 -13.14 -11.38 5.73
C LEU A 168 -13.04 -11.98 4.32
N HIS A 169 -12.11 -12.90 4.07
CA HIS A 169 -11.98 -13.58 2.79
C HIS A 169 -13.25 -14.38 2.46
N LYS A 170 -13.81 -15.10 3.43
CA LYS A 170 -15.10 -15.81 3.25
C LYS A 170 -16.26 -14.84 3.01
N LEU A 171 -16.32 -13.73 3.75
CA LEU A 171 -17.36 -12.71 3.60
C LEU A 171 -17.27 -11.98 2.27
N ALA A 172 -16.05 -11.72 1.79
CA ALA A 172 -15.80 -11.08 0.50
C ALA A 172 -16.43 -11.84 -0.67
N ALA A 173 -16.37 -13.18 -0.67
CA ALA A 173 -17.03 -14.06 -1.65
C ALA A 173 -16.80 -13.60 -3.10
N ASP A 174 -15.55 -13.30 -3.46
CA ASP A 174 -15.09 -12.79 -4.75
C ASP A 174 -15.62 -11.40 -5.17
N ARG A 175 -16.38 -10.72 -4.29
CA ARG A 175 -16.88 -9.35 -4.55
C ARG A 175 -15.81 -8.27 -4.35
N ILE A 176 -14.80 -8.57 -3.54
CA ILE A 176 -13.65 -7.70 -3.24
C ILE A 176 -12.45 -8.57 -2.85
N ILE A 177 -11.26 -8.16 -3.21
CA ILE A 177 -10.04 -8.91 -2.92
C ILE A 177 -9.53 -8.56 -1.50
N ILE A 178 -9.20 -9.57 -0.70
CA ILE A 178 -8.48 -9.38 0.55
C ILE A 178 -6.99 -9.52 0.26
N LEU A 179 -6.25 -8.40 0.42
CA LEU A 179 -4.82 -8.29 0.26
C LEU A 179 -4.17 -8.34 1.65
N ALA A 180 -3.56 -9.48 2.00
CA ALA A 180 -2.93 -9.64 3.29
C ALA A 180 -1.60 -8.89 3.36
N GLY A 181 -1.43 -8.01 4.35
CA GLY A 181 -0.21 -7.21 4.51
C GLY A 181 0.18 -7.00 5.96
N CYS A 182 1.36 -6.47 6.15
CA CYS A 182 2.08 -6.29 7.40
C CYS A 182 2.75 -7.56 7.95
N GLY A 183 4.08 -7.56 7.96
CA GLY A 183 4.89 -8.66 8.44
C GLY A 183 4.90 -9.91 7.55
N VAL A 184 4.31 -9.84 6.34
CA VAL A 184 4.37 -10.93 5.37
C VAL A 184 5.79 -11.07 4.82
N ASN A 185 6.29 -12.29 4.79
CA ASN A 185 7.64 -12.64 4.33
C ASN A 185 7.69 -14.11 3.84
N GLU A 186 8.85 -14.51 3.32
CA GLU A 186 9.08 -15.84 2.75
C GLU A 186 8.88 -17.01 3.75
N GLN A 187 8.96 -16.76 5.05
CA GLN A 187 8.82 -17.80 6.08
C GLN A 187 7.36 -18.03 6.48
N ASN A 188 6.50 -17.00 6.41
CA ASN A 188 5.14 -17.07 6.93
C ASN A 188 4.04 -17.02 5.86
N ILE A 189 4.34 -16.60 4.63
CA ILE A 189 3.35 -16.42 3.57
C ILE A 189 2.54 -17.68 3.28
N LYS A 190 3.19 -18.85 3.29
CA LYS A 190 2.52 -20.14 3.06
C LYS A 190 1.55 -20.48 4.19
N GLN A 191 1.93 -20.19 5.43
CA GLN A 191 1.07 -20.37 6.58
C GLN A 191 -0.15 -19.46 6.51
N ILE A 192 0.07 -18.14 6.25
CA ILE A 192 -1.02 -17.17 6.09
C ILE A 192 -2.00 -17.64 5.00
N GLN A 193 -1.49 -18.07 3.84
CA GLN A 193 -2.33 -18.58 2.77
C GLN A 193 -3.17 -19.79 3.19
N THR A 194 -2.54 -20.75 3.86
CA THR A 194 -3.20 -21.99 4.29
C THR A 194 -4.31 -21.72 5.31
N GLU A 195 -4.06 -20.81 6.25
CA GLU A 195 -5.01 -20.48 7.33
C GLU A 195 -6.15 -19.56 6.88
N THR A 196 -5.89 -18.70 5.88
CA THR A 196 -6.84 -17.64 5.48
C THR A 196 -7.53 -17.86 4.14
N GLY A 197 -6.91 -18.60 3.24
CA GLY A 197 -7.36 -18.76 1.86
C GLY A 197 -7.03 -17.58 0.94
N VAL A 198 -6.47 -16.47 1.45
CA VAL A 198 -6.14 -15.29 0.62
C VAL A 198 -5.10 -15.63 -0.44
N CYS A 199 -5.19 -14.94 -1.60
CA CYS A 199 -4.32 -15.17 -2.75
C CYS A 199 -3.50 -13.94 -3.17
N GLU A 200 -3.72 -12.78 -2.55
CA GLU A 200 -2.92 -11.56 -2.78
C GLU A 200 -2.18 -11.17 -1.50
N PHE A 201 -0.90 -10.81 -1.65
CA PHE A 201 -0.01 -10.51 -0.54
C PHE A 201 0.75 -9.22 -0.77
N HIS A 202 0.79 -8.38 0.27
CA HIS A 202 1.52 -7.12 0.29
C HIS A 202 2.67 -7.20 1.30
N PHE A 203 3.86 -6.83 0.89
CA PHE A 203 5.04 -6.82 1.74
C PHE A 203 6.09 -5.81 1.27
N SER A 204 7.06 -5.55 2.14
CA SER A 204 8.24 -4.76 1.79
C SER A 204 9.47 -5.67 1.77
N ALA A 205 10.14 -5.77 0.63
CA ALA A 205 11.40 -6.50 0.48
C ALA A 205 12.60 -5.55 0.70
N ARG A 206 12.51 -4.61 1.63
CA ARG A 206 13.50 -3.55 1.85
C ARG A 206 14.74 -4.05 2.57
N VAL A 207 15.90 -3.55 2.13
CA VAL A 207 17.18 -3.69 2.82
C VAL A 207 17.82 -2.33 3.02
N PRO A 208 18.53 -2.09 4.13
CA PRO A 208 19.28 -0.85 4.32
C PRO A 208 20.51 -0.85 3.42
N ILE A 209 20.76 0.27 2.75
CA ILE A 209 21.96 0.51 1.94
C ILE A 209 22.68 1.72 2.52
N LYS A 210 23.99 1.59 2.77
CA LYS A 210 24.80 2.70 3.23
C LYS A 210 24.84 3.81 2.19
N SER A 211 24.75 5.05 2.66
CA SER A 211 24.95 6.22 1.81
C SER A 211 26.34 6.19 1.15
N ARG A 212 26.40 6.68 -0.08
CA ARG A 212 27.67 6.90 -0.80
C ARG A 212 28.28 8.27 -0.50
N MET A 213 27.67 9.06 0.39
CA MET A 213 28.23 10.32 0.84
C MET A 213 29.56 10.07 1.55
N GLN A 214 30.60 10.80 1.14
CA GLN A 214 31.95 10.71 1.73
C GLN A 214 32.12 11.65 2.93
N TYR A 215 31.35 12.72 2.98
CA TYR A 215 31.34 13.68 4.07
C TYR A 215 30.02 13.69 4.78
N ILE A 216 30.03 13.60 6.10
CA ILE A 216 28.87 13.70 6.98
C ILE A 216 29.21 14.73 8.07
N ASN A 217 28.37 15.76 8.24
CA ASN A 217 28.48 16.66 9.38
C ASN A 217 27.79 16.03 10.60
N PRO A 218 28.54 15.63 11.63
CA PRO A 218 27.96 14.90 12.78
C PRO A 218 27.11 15.80 13.69
N ASP A 219 27.21 17.13 13.54
CA ASP A 219 26.53 18.09 14.40
C ASP A 219 25.19 18.56 13.84
N VAL A 220 24.83 18.14 12.62
CA VAL A 220 23.62 18.59 11.93
C VAL A 220 22.75 17.40 11.52
N TYR A 221 21.52 17.40 11.98
CA TYR A 221 20.52 16.38 11.65
C TYR A 221 19.40 16.99 10.80
N MET A 222 18.98 16.26 9.75
CA MET A 222 17.85 16.63 8.91
C MET A 222 16.66 15.71 9.28
N GLY A 223 15.80 16.15 10.19
CA GLY A 223 14.69 15.36 10.69
C GLY A 223 14.93 14.81 12.10
N ALA A 224 14.37 13.62 12.42
CA ALA A 224 14.55 13.00 13.73
C ALA A 224 16.02 12.62 13.95
N LYS A 225 16.52 12.85 15.17
CA LYS A 225 17.93 12.61 15.54
C LYS A 225 18.40 11.17 15.27
N ASP A 226 17.46 10.21 15.32
CA ASP A 226 17.75 8.78 15.11
C ASP A 226 17.60 8.37 13.64
N ALA A 227 17.20 9.28 12.74
CA ALA A 227 17.17 9.02 11.31
C ALA A 227 18.60 9.07 10.78
N ASP A 228 19.25 7.92 10.65
CA ASP A 228 20.59 7.84 10.05
C ASP A 228 20.50 8.21 8.57
N LEU A 229 20.95 9.42 8.24
CA LEU A 229 21.01 9.95 6.87
C LEU A 229 21.94 9.12 5.96
N SER A 230 22.70 8.20 6.53
CA SER A 230 23.58 7.30 5.79
C SER A 230 22.87 6.08 5.19
N LEU A 231 21.58 5.87 5.51
CA LEU A 231 20.84 4.68 5.10
C LEU A 231 19.74 4.98 4.08
N ILE A 232 19.75 4.21 3.00
CA ILE A 232 18.69 4.16 1.99
C ILE A 232 18.06 2.76 2.04
N HIS A 233 16.74 2.69 1.89
CA HIS A 233 16.03 1.41 1.83
C HIS A 233 15.55 1.17 0.41
N ILE A 234 15.97 0.08 -0.20
CA ILE A 234 15.47 -0.36 -1.51
C ILE A 234 14.91 -1.78 -1.42
N SER A 235 14.04 -2.13 -2.34
CA SER A 235 13.57 -3.51 -2.47
C SER A 235 14.69 -4.42 -2.95
N GLU A 236 14.76 -5.62 -2.40
CA GLU A 236 15.77 -6.62 -2.75
C GLU A 236 15.14 -7.71 -3.64
N PRO A 237 15.51 -7.77 -4.95
CA PRO A 237 14.84 -8.63 -5.94
C PRO A 237 14.88 -10.12 -5.60
N THR A 238 15.96 -10.58 -4.94
CA THR A 238 16.13 -12.01 -4.63
C THR A 238 15.16 -12.50 -3.56
N ARG A 239 14.69 -11.64 -2.66
CA ARG A 239 13.64 -11.97 -1.69
C ARG A 239 12.31 -12.26 -2.36
N LEU A 240 11.95 -11.49 -3.39
CA LEU A 240 10.73 -11.69 -4.17
C LEU A 240 10.71 -13.04 -4.87
N ARG A 241 11.83 -13.45 -5.48
CA ARG A 241 11.96 -14.74 -6.18
C ARG A 241 11.85 -15.96 -5.26
N ARG A 242 12.02 -15.80 -3.95
CA ARG A 242 11.86 -16.89 -2.97
C ARG A 242 10.40 -17.07 -2.54
N ILE A 243 9.56 -16.08 -2.80
CA ILE A 243 8.14 -16.08 -2.44
C ILE A 243 7.28 -16.54 -3.62
N SER A 244 7.69 -16.24 -4.84
CA SER A 244 7.03 -16.64 -6.09
C SER A 244 7.40 -18.07 -6.50
#